data_de6a208abe23c9448089c2a357b5a71d
#
_entry.id   de6a208abe23c9448089c2a357b5a71d
#
_cell.length_a   1.000
_cell.length_b   1.000
_cell.length_c   1.000
_cell.angle_alpha   90.00
_cell.angle_beta   90.00
_cell.angle_gamma   90.00
#
_symmetry.space_group_name_H-M   'P 1'
#
loop_
_entity.id
_entity.type
_entity.pdbx_description
1 polymer ?
#
loop_
_entity_poly.entity_id
_entity_poly.type
_entity_poly.pdbx_seq_one_letter_code
_entity_poly.pdbx_strand_id
1 'polypeptide(L)'
;MIIFDLDGTLSLVGDREKYIKQAKPDWDKFFKSCGEDKPNIPIVNLYNTLRKHYFIKVVTGRSEDVREITLKWFKQNKMELDSKDLIMRKSGDFRSDVIIKPELIKPFADKIEILFDDRDGVVDMWRKMGYTCLQVAPGKF
;
A
#
# COMPACT_ATOMS: atom_id res chain seq x y z
N MET A 1 -1.73 -13.78 -9.35
CA MET A 1 -2.14 -12.52 -8.69
C MET A 1 -0.93 -11.70 -8.32
N ILE A 2 -0.98 -10.41 -8.53
CA ILE A 2 0.07 -9.47 -8.15
C ILE A 2 -0.46 -8.55 -7.04
N ILE A 3 0.39 -8.26 -6.07
CA ILE A 3 0.06 -7.38 -4.94
C ILE A 3 0.90 -6.10 -5.04
N PHE A 4 0.25 -4.96 -4.90
CA PHE A 4 0.91 -3.67 -4.72
C PHE A 4 0.66 -3.15 -3.31
N ASP A 5 1.70 -2.66 -2.66
CA ASP A 5 1.56 -1.74 -1.56
C ASP A 5 1.15 -0.36 -2.09
N LEU A 6 0.72 0.55 -1.24
CA LEU A 6 0.22 1.86 -1.63
C LEU A 6 1.20 2.98 -1.26
N ASP A 7 1.41 3.24 0.03
CA ASP A 7 2.19 4.38 0.51
C ASP A 7 3.69 4.16 0.35
N GLY A 8 4.34 4.97 -0.49
CA GLY A 8 5.74 4.80 -0.89
C GLY A 8 5.93 3.92 -2.13
N THR A 9 4.88 3.25 -2.60
CA THR A 9 4.87 2.39 -3.78
C THR A 9 4.08 3.02 -4.93
N LEU A 10 2.76 3.02 -4.88
CA LEU A 10 1.89 3.67 -5.88
C LEU A 10 1.74 5.16 -5.62
N SER A 11 1.70 5.57 -4.36
CA SER A 11 1.63 6.96 -3.93
C SER A 11 2.95 7.41 -3.30
N LEU A 12 3.28 8.68 -3.51
CA LEU A 12 4.40 9.34 -2.84
C LEU A 12 3.85 10.02 -1.58
N VAL A 13 4.30 9.57 -0.41
CA VAL A 13 3.82 10.09 0.89
C VAL A 13 4.11 11.59 1.04
N GLY A 14 5.26 12.06 0.55
CA GLY A 14 5.56 13.48 0.38
C GLY A 14 5.32 14.33 1.63
N ASP A 15 4.57 15.41 1.43
CA ASP A 15 4.38 16.45 2.45
C ASP A 15 3.69 15.99 3.74
N ARG A 16 2.90 14.93 3.70
CA ARG A 16 2.21 14.47 4.92
C ARG A 16 3.11 13.77 5.93
N GLU A 17 4.34 13.40 5.55
CA GLU A 17 5.35 12.90 6.49
C GLU A 17 5.61 13.88 7.66
N LYS A 18 5.46 15.18 7.42
CA LYS A 18 5.62 16.21 8.45
C LYS A 18 4.75 15.95 9.69
N TYR A 19 3.58 15.35 9.51
CA TYR A 19 2.66 15.07 10.62
C TYR A 19 3.15 13.98 11.56
N ILE A 20 3.99 13.07 11.10
CA ILE A 20 4.54 11.98 11.91
C ILE A 20 6.00 12.19 12.32
N LYS A 21 6.71 13.12 11.68
CA LYS A 21 8.11 13.47 12.02
C LYS A 21 8.22 14.51 13.15
N GLN A 22 7.13 15.08 13.59
CA GLN A 22 7.11 16.02 14.72
C GLN A 22 7.22 15.28 16.06
N ALA A 23 7.59 16.01 17.14
CA ALA A 23 7.79 15.45 18.48
C ALA A 23 6.58 14.65 19.00
N LYS A 24 5.36 15.06 18.65
CA LYS A 24 4.11 14.33 18.92
C LYS A 24 3.46 14.00 17.57
N PRO A 25 3.63 12.77 17.05
CA PRO A 25 3.05 12.38 15.76
C PRO A 25 1.53 12.56 15.72
N ASP A 26 1.03 13.18 14.64
CA ASP A 26 -0.39 13.33 14.36
C ASP A 26 -0.81 12.36 13.25
N TRP A 27 -1.07 11.13 13.65
CA TRP A 27 -1.47 10.06 12.73
C TRP A 27 -2.82 10.33 12.06
N ASP A 28 -3.72 11.03 12.73
CA ASP A 28 -5.04 11.36 12.17
C ASP A 28 -4.90 12.28 10.95
N LYS A 29 -4.13 13.37 11.07
CA LYS A 29 -3.82 14.25 9.93
C LYS A 29 -3.02 13.54 8.84
N PHE A 30 -2.06 12.71 9.24
CA PHE A 30 -1.27 11.92 8.30
C PHE A 30 -2.16 11.06 7.39
N PHE A 31 -3.11 10.33 7.95
CA PHE A 31 -4.00 9.49 7.16
C PHE A 31 -5.07 10.30 6.42
N LYS A 32 -5.67 11.31 7.02
CA LYS A 32 -6.72 12.13 6.37
C LYS A 32 -6.23 12.89 5.14
N SER A 33 -4.96 13.26 5.09
CA SER A 33 -4.37 13.95 3.93
C SER A 33 -3.90 13.02 2.80
N CYS A 34 -4.09 11.72 2.92
CA CYS A 34 -3.63 10.75 1.92
C CYS A 34 -4.30 10.89 0.54
N GLY A 35 -5.45 11.51 0.46
CA GLY A 35 -6.13 11.80 -0.81
C GLY A 35 -5.42 12.84 -1.69
N GLU A 36 -4.44 13.54 -1.14
CA GLU A 36 -3.67 14.59 -1.83
C GLU A 36 -2.27 14.11 -2.27
N ASP A 37 -1.94 12.85 -2.00
CA ASP A 37 -0.64 12.29 -2.38
C ASP A 37 -0.43 12.33 -3.90
N LYS A 38 0.78 12.65 -4.31
CA LYS A 38 1.17 12.55 -5.72
C LYS A 38 1.33 11.07 -6.10
N PRO A 39 0.90 10.68 -7.31
CA PRO A 39 1.15 9.33 -7.80
C PRO A 39 2.63 9.13 -8.13
N ASN A 40 3.14 7.94 -7.86
CA ASN A 40 4.44 7.49 -8.32
C ASN A 40 4.32 7.03 -9.77
N ILE A 41 4.46 7.95 -10.71
CA ILE A 41 4.12 7.74 -12.12
C ILE A 41 4.74 6.47 -12.72
N PRO A 42 6.04 6.14 -12.55
CA PRO A 42 6.59 4.90 -13.11
C PRO A 42 5.88 3.65 -12.60
N ILE A 43 5.55 3.60 -11.32
CA ILE A 43 4.87 2.43 -10.72
C ILE A 43 3.38 2.41 -11.08
N VAL A 44 2.74 3.56 -11.18
CA VAL A 44 1.35 3.67 -11.67
C VAL A 44 1.25 3.16 -13.12
N ASN A 45 2.20 3.52 -13.97
CA ASN A 45 2.26 3.01 -15.35
C ASN A 45 2.43 1.50 -15.39
N LEU A 46 3.29 0.96 -14.53
CA LEU A 46 3.49 -0.49 -14.39
C LEU A 46 2.20 -1.18 -13.90
N TYR A 47 1.54 -0.64 -12.88
CA TYR A 47 0.25 -1.10 -12.38
C TYR A 47 -0.79 -1.19 -13.52
N ASN A 48 -0.96 -0.11 -14.27
CA ASN A 48 -1.92 -0.04 -15.35
C ASN A 48 -1.61 -1.02 -16.49
N THR A 49 -0.32 -1.29 -16.74
CA THR A 49 0.12 -2.28 -17.75
C THR A 49 -0.16 -3.71 -17.25
N LEU A 50 0.25 -4.04 -16.04
CA LEU A 50 0.09 -5.38 -15.48
C LEU A 50 -1.38 -5.74 -15.27
N ARG A 51 -2.21 -4.76 -14.92
CA ARG A 51 -3.64 -4.97 -14.71
C ARG A 51 -4.37 -5.55 -15.92
N LYS A 52 -3.87 -5.33 -17.11
CA LYS A 52 -4.43 -5.88 -18.35
C LYS A 52 -4.26 -7.39 -18.47
N HIS A 53 -3.33 -7.98 -17.73
CA HIS A 53 -2.92 -9.38 -17.85
C HIS A 53 -3.02 -10.18 -16.55
N TYR A 54 -3.11 -9.50 -15.40
CA TYR A 54 -3.09 -10.13 -14.09
C TYR A 54 -4.20 -9.60 -13.18
N PHE A 55 -4.68 -10.44 -12.30
CA PHE A 55 -5.46 -9.97 -11.15
C PHE A 55 -4.52 -9.22 -10.20
N ILE A 56 -4.93 -8.03 -9.80
CA ILE A 56 -4.17 -7.18 -8.87
C ILE A 56 -5.02 -6.89 -7.65
N LYS A 57 -4.39 -6.97 -6.47
CA LYS A 57 -4.92 -6.41 -5.24
C LYS A 57 -3.94 -5.39 -4.70
N VAL A 58 -4.46 -4.40 -4.00
CA VAL A 58 -3.68 -3.44 -3.24
C VAL A 58 -3.82 -3.77 -1.76
N VAL A 59 -2.70 -4.00 -1.09
CA VAL A 59 -2.66 -4.34 0.35
C VAL A 59 -1.89 -3.24 1.07
N THR A 60 -2.57 -2.49 1.91
CA THR A 60 -2.02 -1.28 2.53
C THR A 60 -2.19 -1.26 4.05
N GLY A 61 -1.24 -0.63 4.72
CA GLY A 61 -1.34 -0.30 6.14
C GLY A 61 -2.33 0.82 6.47
N ARG A 62 -2.91 1.49 5.48
CA ARG A 62 -3.96 2.49 5.74
C ARG A 62 -5.18 1.85 6.40
N SER A 63 -5.75 2.58 7.37
CA SER A 63 -6.98 2.15 8.04
C SER A 63 -8.19 2.17 7.09
N GLU A 64 -9.13 1.26 7.32
CA GLU A 64 -10.47 1.28 6.70
C GLU A 64 -11.17 2.64 6.83
N ASP A 65 -10.83 3.43 7.84
CA ASP A 65 -11.39 4.77 8.07
C ASP A 65 -11.17 5.73 6.90
N VAL A 66 -10.15 5.48 6.06
CA VAL A 66 -9.83 6.30 4.89
C VAL A 66 -10.08 5.56 3.56
N ARG A 67 -10.92 4.52 3.55
CA ARG A 67 -11.23 3.74 2.33
C ARG A 67 -11.80 4.61 1.22
N GLU A 68 -12.80 5.42 1.51
CA GLU A 68 -13.45 6.30 0.54
C GLU A 68 -12.47 7.28 -0.11
N ILE A 69 -11.65 7.95 0.70
CA ILE A 69 -10.61 8.87 0.24
C ILE A 69 -9.60 8.14 -0.65
N THR A 70 -9.21 6.94 -0.25
CA THR A 70 -8.24 6.11 -0.99
C THR A 70 -8.80 5.68 -2.34
N LEU A 71 -10.03 5.18 -2.40
CA LEU A 71 -10.68 4.80 -3.68
C LEU A 71 -10.83 6.00 -4.61
N LYS A 72 -11.19 7.16 -4.07
CA LYS A 72 -11.26 8.40 -4.84
C LYS A 72 -9.90 8.78 -5.43
N TRP A 73 -8.82 8.61 -4.66
CA TRP A 73 -7.46 8.85 -5.13
C TRP A 73 -7.09 7.96 -6.32
N PHE A 74 -7.42 6.66 -6.28
CA PHE A 74 -7.21 5.75 -7.40
C PHE A 74 -7.94 6.24 -8.65
N LYS A 75 -9.22 6.60 -8.52
CA LYS A 75 -10.03 7.10 -9.61
C LYS A 75 -9.47 8.40 -10.22
N GLN A 76 -9.07 9.35 -9.38
CA GLN A 76 -8.49 10.62 -9.81
C GLN A 76 -7.17 10.44 -10.57
N ASN A 77 -6.40 9.40 -10.25
CA ASN A 77 -5.13 9.08 -10.89
C ASN A 77 -5.28 8.03 -12.01
N LYS A 78 -6.50 7.81 -12.49
CA LYS A 78 -6.81 6.91 -13.62
C LYS A 78 -6.30 5.49 -13.42
N MET A 79 -6.38 4.99 -12.20
CA MET A 79 -6.16 3.61 -11.84
C MET A 79 -7.49 2.95 -11.50
N GLU A 80 -7.85 1.90 -12.24
CA GLU A 80 -9.03 1.12 -11.91
C GLU A 80 -8.73 0.16 -10.75
N LEU A 81 -9.56 0.19 -9.74
CA LEU A 81 -9.50 -0.71 -8.60
C LEU A 81 -10.90 -0.91 -8.03
N ASP A 82 -11.37 -2.14 -7.99
CA ASP A 82 -12.61 -2.48 -7.31
C ASP A 82 -12.41 -2.42 -5.79
N SER A 83 -13.41 -1.96 -5.06
CA SER A 83 -13.32 -1.84 -3.59
C SER A 83 -12.93 -3.17 -2.91
N LYS A 84 -13.42 -4.30 -3.44
CA LYS A 84 -13.07 -5.65 -2.92
C LYS A 84 -11.60 -6.03 -3.08
N ASP A 85 -10.87 -5.35 -3.97
CA ASP A 85 -9.45 -5.60 -4.25
C ASP A 85 -8.53 -4.62 -3.52
N LEU A 86 -9.09 -3.68 -2.78
CA LEU A 86 -8.38 -2.82 -1.84
C LEU A 86 -8.48 -3.41 -0.43
N ILE A 87 -7.39 -3.98 0.05
CA ILE A 87 -7.29 -4.65 1.34
C ILE A 87 -6.59 -3.71 2.32
N MET A 88 -7.31 -3.33 3.35
CA MET A 88 -6.87 -2.29 4.28
C MET A 88 -6.78 -2.82 5.71
N ARG A 89 -6.00 -2.15 6.52
CA ARG A 89 -5.91 -2.34 7.97
C ARG A 89 -7.29 -2.12 8.59
N LYS A 90 -7.70 -2.98 9.50
CA LYS A 90 -8.94 -2.77 10.28
C LYS A 90 -8.83 -1.48 11.10
N SER A 91 -9.94 -0.76 11.22
CA SER A 91 -10.04 0.39 12.11
C SER A 91 -9.65 0.00 13.54
N GLY A 92 -8.82 0.80 14.19
CA GLY A 92 -8.35 0.54 15.55
C GLY A 92 -7.22 -0.48 15.69
N ASP A 93 -6.73 -1.07 14.59
CA ASP A 93 -5.55 -1.95 14.62
C ASP A 93 -4.29 -1.13 14.39
N PHE A 94 -3.46 -0.95 15.41
CA PHE A 94 -2.24 -0.16 15.38
C PHE A 94 -0.96 -1.02 15.36
N ARG A 95 -1.08 -2.32 15.14
CA ARG A 95 0.09 -3.21 15.04
C ARG A 95 0.93 -2.89 13.81
N SER A 96 2.19 -3.30 13.83
CA SER A 96 3.12 -3.10 12.72
C SER A 96 2.65 -3.76 11.43
N ASP A 97 2.99 -3.17 10.27
CA ASP A 97 2.69 -3.73 8.95
C ASP A 97 3.27 -5.13 8.74
N VAL A 98 4.43 -5.43 9.33
CA VAL A 98 5.03 -6.78 9.26
C VAL A 98 4.17 -7.85 9.96
N ILE A 99 3.26 -7.45 10.83
CA ILE A 99 2.31 -8.34 11.52
C ILE A 99 0.99 -8.40 10.76
N ILE A 100 0.43 -7.24 10.40
CA ILE A 100 -0.92 -7.19 9.83
C ILE A 100 -0.98 -7.61 8.38
N LYS A 101 0.00 -7.23 7.55
CA LYS A 101 -0.03 -7.56 6.10
C LYS A 101 -0.07 -9.08 5.84
N PRO A 102 0.70 -9.94 6.54
CA PRO A 102 0.53 -11.39 6.40
C PRO A 102 -0.87 -11.89 6.75
N GLU A 103 -1.51 -11.31 7.75
CA GLU A 103 -2.89 -11.67 8.10
C GLU A 103 -3.88 -11.24 7.02
N LEU A 104 -3.69 -10.06 6.46
CA LEU A 104 -4.56 -9.50 5.41
C LEU A 104 -4.56 -10.34 4.13
N ILE A 105 -3.44 -10.96 3.78
CA ILE A 105 -3.32 -11.75 2.55
C ILE A 105 -3.77 -13.20 2.70
N LYS A 106 -4.00 -13.71 3.92
CA LYS A 106 -4.35 -15.12 4.16
C LYS A 106 -5.39 -15.69 3.21
N PRO A 107 -6.51 -15.01 2.88
CA PRO A 107 -7.55 -15.59 2.01
C PRO A 107 -7.09 -15.90 0.59
N PHE A 108 -5.98 -15.31 0.13
CA PHE A 108 -5.48 -15.46 -1.24
C PHE A 108 -3.96 -15.70 -1.31
N ALA A 109 -3.35 -16.08 -0.19
CA ALA A 109 -1.89 -16.21 -0.06
C ALA A 109 -1.27 -17.17 -1.08
N ASP A 110 -1.95 -18.26 -1.43
CA ASP A 110 -1.51 -19.28 -2.38
C ASP A 110 -1.57 -18.83 -3.85
N LYS A 111 -2.23 -17.71 -4.13
CA LYS A 111 -2.38 -17.15 -5.49
C LYS A 111 -1.40 -16.04 -5.82
N ILE A 112 -0.62 -15.60 -4.84
CA ILE A 112 0.31 -14.48 -5.01
C ILE A 112 1.56 -14.94 -5.74
N GLU A 113 1.90 -14.26 -6.83
CA GLU A 113 3.10 -14.48 -7.63
C GLU A 113 4.19 -13.48 -7.30
N ILE A 114 3.85 -12.20 -7.25
CA ILE A 114 4.79 -11.08 -7.04
C ILE A 114 4.15 -10.03 -6.14
N LEU A 115 4.97 -9.44 -5.26
CA LEU A 115 4.58 -8.26 -4.49
C LEU A 115 5.51 -7.09 -4.78
N PHE A 116 4.95 -5.89 -4.75
CA PHE A 116 5.68 -4.62 -4.83
C PHE A 116 5.50 -3.87 -3.52
N ASP A 117 6.58 -3.49 -2.88
CA ASP A 117 6.58 -2.74 -1.61
C ASP A 117 7.85 -1.87 -1.55
N ASP A 118 7.89 -0.87 -0.69
CA ASP A 118 9.07 0.00 -0.54
C ASP A 118 9.78 -0.17 0.81
N ARG A 119 9.03 -0.54 1.86
CA ARG A 119 9.55 -0.56 3.23
C ARG A 119 10.45 -1.76 3.49
N ASP A 120 11.71 -1.52 3.89
CA ASP A 120 12.73 -2.57 4.10
C ASP A 120 12.22 -3.74 4.93
N GLY A 121 11.64 -3.46 6.10
CA GLY A 121 11.14 -4.51 7.01
C GLY A 121 10.00 -5.35 6.43
N VAL A 122 9.13 -4.73 5.62
CA VAL A 122 8.02 -5.42 4.96
C VAL A 122 8.52 -6.26 3.80
N VAL A 123 9.43 -5.72 2.99
CA VAL A 123 10.09 -6.47 1.90
C VAL A 123 10.82 -7.70 2.44
N ASP A 124 11.59 -7.53 3.51
CA ASP A 124 12.29 -8.64 4.17
C ASP A 124 11.32 -9.69 4.70
N MET A 125 10.23 -9.27 5.30
CA MET A 125 9.19 -10.16 5.79
C MET A 125 8.58 -10.98 4.63
N TRP A 126 8.19 -10.36 3.51
CA TRP A 126 7.66 -11.06 2.36
C TRP A 126 8.64 -12.09 1.81
N ARG A 127 9.91 -11.71 1.67
CA ARG A 127 10.97 -12.60 1.18
C ARG A 127 11.22 -13.79 2.11
N LYS A 128 11.20 -13.56 3.43
CA LYS A 128 11.31 -14.65 4.44
C LYS A 128 10.12 -15.60 4.41
N MET A 129 8.94 -15.14 4.01
CA MET A 129 7.77 -15.97 3.79
C MET A 129 7.83 -16.76 2.47
N GLY A 130 8.86 -16.57 1.66
CA GLY A 130 9.05 -17.29 0.39
C GLY A 130 8.47 -16.58 -0.84
N TYR A 131 7.98 -15.35 -0.71
CA TYR A 131 7.45 -14.59 -1.83
C TYR A 131 8.53 -13.86 -2.63
N THR A 132 8.31 -13.71 -3.93
CA THR A 132 9.06 -12.77 -4.75
C THR A 132 8.56 -11.36 -4.48
N CYS A 133 9.37 -10.54 -3.83
CA CYS A 133 9.04 -9.14 -3.54
C CYS A 133 10.04 -8.20 -4.22
N LEU A 134 9.52 -7.30 -5.05
CA LEU A 134 10.27 -6.25 -5.72
C LEU A 134 10.19 -4.97 -4.89
N GLN A 135 11.33 -4.51 -4.42
CA GLN A 135 11.42 -3.26 -3.67
C GLN A 135 11.53 -2.09 -4.64
N VAL A 136 10.58 -1.16 -4.57
CA VAL A 136 10.45 -0.07 -5.55
C VAL A 136 11.23 1.19 -5.19
N ALA A 137 11.62 1.33 -3.92
CA ALA A 137 12.36 2.48 -3.40
C ALA A 137 13.04 2.12 -2.08
N PRO A 138 14.08 2.86 -1.65
CA PRO A 138 14.62 2.70 -0.30
C PRO A 138 13.56 3.02 0.77
N GLY A 139 13.45 2.18 1.80
CA GLY A 139 12.40 2.30 2.82
C GLY A 139 12.88 1.96 4.22
N LYS A 140 13.85 2.72 4.73
CA LYS A 140 14.46 2.53 6.06
C LYS A 140 13.60 3.06 7.22
N PHE A 141 12.33 2.79 7.22
CA PHE A 141 11.41 3.32 8.26
C PHE A 141 10.41 2.28 8.74
#